data_157b4b79ae92dfdc11e4e2e247da0edf
#
_entry.id   157b4b79ae92dfdc11e4e2e247da0edf
#
_cell.length_a   1.000
_cell.length_b   1.000
_cell.length_c   1.000
_cell.angle_alpha   90.00
_cell.angle_beta   90.00
_cell.angle_gamma   90.00
#
_symmetry.space_group_name_H-M   'P 1'
#
loop_
_entity.id
_entity.type
_entity.pdbx_description
1 polymer ?
#
loop_
_entity_poly.entity_id
_entity_poly.type
_entity_poly.pdbx_seq_one_letter_code
_entity_poly.pdbx_strand_id
1 'polypeptide(L)'
;MSWIRKNALWCVLARAVAMALAIWGTWQGVHYTSTTEFCLSCHSMRTAGEEYKTSVHFRNASGVRAECKDCHIPPGVIPTLIRKTEALNDLYHTFISPSIDTPEKFAAKRPELAQREWARMSANNSAACKSCHSYEA
;
A
#
# COMPACT_ATOMS: atom_id res chain seq x y z
N MET A 1 21.11 3.93 -46.64
CA MET A 1 21.07 3.04 -45.44
C MET A 1 21.44 3.75 -44.13
N SER A 2 22.31 4.78 -44.09
CA SER A 2 22.74 5.45 -42.84
C SER A 2 21.62 6.25 -42.14
N TRP A 3 20.75 6.94 -42.91
CA TRP A 3 19.66 7.75 -42.35
C TRP A 3 18.57 6.93 -41.65
N ILE A 4 18.16 5.80 -42.24
CA ILE A 4 17.16 4.88 -41.64
C ILE A 4 17.71 4.29 -40.35
N ARG A 5 19.00 3.90 -40.30
CA ARG A 5 19.64 3.38 -39.09
C ARG A 5 19.73 4.40 -37.95
N LYS A 6 20.01 5.68 -38.27
CA LYS A 6 20.05 6.76 -37.27
C LYS A 6 18.65 7.01 -36.69
N ASN A 7 17.61 7.08 -37.54
CA ASN A 7 16.25 7.29 -37.06
C ASN A 7 15.73 6.07 -36.23
N ALA A 8 16.05 4.86 -36.66
CA ALA A 8 15.72 3.66 -35.87
C ALA A 8 16.38 3.67 -34.50
N LEU A 9 17.66 4.05 -34.42
CA LEU A 9 18.37 4.17 -33.15
C LEU A 9 17.71 5.21 -32.20
N TRP A 10 17.39 6.40 -32.73
CA TRP A 10 16.70 7.42 -31.95
C TRP A 10 15.32 6.99 -31.47
N CYS A 11 14.56 6.25 -32.30
CA CYS A 11 13.28 5.68 -31.89
C CYS A 11 13.42 4.64 -30.76
N VAL A 12 14.45 3.79 -30.84
CA VAL A 12 14.74 2.80 -29.80
C VAL A 12 15.14 3.51 -28.49
N LEU A 13 16.04 4.48 -28.57
CA LEU A 13 16.46 5.27 -27.39
C LEU A 13 15.29 6.01 -26.76
N ALA A 14 14.46 6.66 -27.55
CA ALA A 14 13.28 7.37 -27.05
C ALA A 14 12.31 6.43 -26.35
N ARG A 15 12.06 5.23 -26.90
CA ARG A 15 11.22 4.22 -26.25
C ARG A 15 11.84 3.70 -24.96
N ALA A 16 13.16 3.46 -24.94
CA ALA A 16 13.86 3.02 -23.74
C ALA A 16 13.78 4.06 -22.63
N VAL A 17 13.97 5.34 -22.96
CA VAL A 17 13.83 6.45 -22.00
C VAL A 17 12.37 6.55 -21.51
N ALA A 18 11.39 6.50 -22.41
CA ALA A 18 9.98 6.55 -22.04
C ALA A 18 9.61 5.39 -21.10
N MET A 19 10.10 4.17 -21.37
CA MET A 19 9.87 3.00 -20.52
C MET A 19 10.53 3.18 -19.14
N ALA A 20 11.77 3.66 -19.10
CA ALA A 20 12.47 3.95 -17.85
C ALA A 20 11.74 4.99 -17.00
N LEU A 21 11.25 6.06 -17.62
CA LEU A 21 10.44 7.07 -16.94
C LEU A 21 9.11 6.53 -16.46
N ALA A 22 8.44 5.67 -17.22
CA ALA A 22 7.21 5.01 -16.82
C ALA A 22 7.43 4.08 -15.62
N ILE A 23 8.47 3.27 -15.63
CA ILE A 23 8.84 2.39 -14.51
C ILE A 23 9.15 3.22 -13.26
N TRP A 24 9.99 4.27 -13.42
CA TRP A 24 10.34 5.16 -12.31
C TRP A 24 9.11 5.88 -11.75
N GLY A 25 8.25 6.43 -12.61
CA GLY A 25 7.02 7.11 -12.19
C GLY A 25 6.05 6.17 -11.47
N THR A 26 5.88 4.94 -11.97
CA THR A 26 5.07 3.91 -11.31
C THR A 26 5.64 3.58 -9.93
N TRP A 27 6.95 3.41 -9.82
CA TRP A 27 7.62 3.14 -8.55
C TRP A 27 7.41 4.28 -7.54
N GLN A 28 7.59 5.53 -7.97
CA GLN A 28 7.31 6.70 -7.13
C GLN A 28 5.84 6.77 -6.70
N GLY A 29 4.91 6.46 -7.60
CA GLY A 29 3.48 6.38 -7.29
C GLY A 29 3.17 5.31 -6.24
N VAL A 30 3.77 4.12 -6.36
CA VAL A 30 3.62 3.04 -5.36
C VAL A 30 4.19 3.48 -4.01
N HIS A 31 5.35 4.12 -3.97
CA HIS A 31 5.94 4.64 -2.74
C HIS A 31 5.06 5.70 -2.09
N TYR A 32 4.67 6.72 -2.83
CA TYR A 32 3.82 7.80 -2.34
C TYR A 32 2.49 7.28 -1.77
N THR A 33 1.80 6.42 -2.52
CA THR A 33 0.53 5.83 -2.08
C THR A 33 0.67 4.80 -0.95
N SER A 34 1.88 4.50 -0.51
CA SER A 34 2.18 3.62 0.62
C SER A 34 2.54 4.37 1.90
N THR A 35 2.60 5.70 1.87
CA THR A 35 2.89 6.50 3.07
C THR A 35 1.70 6.53 4.02
N THR A 36 1.97 6.68 5.30
CA THR A 36 0.92 6.83 6.33
C THR A 36 0.08 8.07 6.08
N GLU A 37 0.69 9.17 5.64
CA GLU A 37 0.00 10.41 5.29
C GLU A 37 -1.00 10.21 4.16
N PHE A 38 -0.62 9.46 3.11
CA PHE A 38 -1.55 9.13 2.03
C PHE A 38 -2.71 8.26 2.52
N CYS A 39 -2.44 7.23 3.33
CA CYS A 39 -3.49 6.39 3.90
C CYS A 39 -4.48 7.19 4.75
N LEU A 40 -3.99 8.13 5.56
CA LEU A 40 -4.81 8.96 6.45
C LEU A 40 -5.42 10.19 5.76
N SER A 41 -5.13 10.45 4.50
CA SER A 41 -5.76 11.52 3.72
C SER A 41 -7.25 11.26 3.46
N CYS A 42 -7.68 9.98 3.47
CA CYS A 42 -9.08 9.61 3.32
C CYS A 42 -9.82 9.75 4.66
N HIS A 43 -11.00 10.38 4.63
CA HIS A 43 -11.83 10.58 5.83
C HIS A 43 -12.27 9.25 6.48
N SER A 44 -12.49 8.20 5.67
CA SER A 44 -12.84 6.86 6.13
C SER A 44 -11.75 6.19 7.00
N MET A 45 -10.49 6.67 6.89
CA MET A 45 -9.36 6.14 7.65
C MET A 45 -9.09 6.88 8.96
N ARG A 46 -9.85 7.93 9.28
CA ARG A 46 -9.63 8.75 10.50
C ARG A 46 -9.72 7.93 11.77
N THR A 47 -10.77 7.13 11.93
CA THR A 47 -10.97 6.30 13.14
C THR A 47 -9.80 5.31 13.31
N ALA A 48 -9.42 4.60 12.26
CA ALA A 48 -8.28 3.69 12.28
C ALA A 48 -6.96 4.43 12.59
N GLY A 49 -6.80 5.65 12.04
CA GLY A 49 -5.64 6.50 12.30
C GLY A 49 -5.52 6.93 13.75
N GLU A 50 -6.62 7.35 14.39
CA GLU A 50 -6.60 7.73 15.80
C GLU A 50 -6.29 6.53 16.72
N GLU A 51 -6.85 5.37 16.43
CA GLU A 51 -6.55 4.14 17.16
C GLU A 51 -5.09 3.72 16.97
N TYR A 52 -4.56 3.81 15.75
CA TYR A 52 -3.16 3.53 15.47
C TYR A 52 -2.22 4.42 16.30
N LYS A 53 -2.52 5.71 16.48
CA LYS A 53 -1.72 6.65 17.27
C LYS A 53 -1.63 6.26 18.75
N THR A 54 -2.57 5.48 19.27
CA THR A 54 -2.55 4.97 20.64
C THR A 54 -1.85 3.62 20.79
N SER A 55 -1.49 2.98 19.69
CA SER A 55 -0.88 1.65 19.69
C SER A 55 0.61 1.68 20.04
N VAL A 56 1.12 0.54 20.51
CA VAL A 56 2.56 0.34 20.76
C VAL A 56 3.41 0.39 19.49
N HIS A 57 2.81 0.19 18.31
CA HIS A 57 3.49 0.30 17.02
C HIS A 57 3.67 1.76 16.58
N PHE A 58 2.87 2.67 17.09
CA PHE A 58 3.06 4.11 16.86
C PHE A 58 4.01 4.71 17.88
N ARG A 59 3.92 4.29 19.15
CA ARG A 59 4.69 4.86 20.25
C ARG A 59 5.16 3.76 21.19
N ASN A 60 6.48 3.56 21.24
CA ASN A 60 7.12 2.57 22.11
C ASN A 60 8.46 3.07 22.63
N ALA A 61 9.06 2.32 23.57
CA ALA A 61 10.33 2.66 24.20
C ALA A 61 11.54 2.60 23.25
N SER A 62 11.46 1.82 22.17
CA SER A 62 12.56 1.71 21.19
C SER A 62 12.62 2.90 20.21
N GLY A 63 11.59 3.74 20.16
CA GLY A 63 11.49 4.84 19.21
C GLY A 63 11.20 4.42 17.76
N VAL A 64 11.07 3.12 17.47
CA VAL A 64 10.72 2.62 16.15
C VAL A 64 9.23 2.78 15.93
N ARG A 65 8.83 3.47 14.86
CA ARG A 65 7.43 3.62 14.46
C ARG A 65 7.16 2.79 13.23
N ALA A 66 6.24 1.83 13.34
CA ALA A 66 5.76 1.09 12.19
C ALA A 66 4.77 1.95 11.40
N GLU A 67 4.88 2.02 10.09
CA GLU A 67 3.92 2.70 9.23
C GLU A 67 2.75 1.76 8.85
N CYS A 68 1.67 2.32 8.31
CA CYS A 68 0.52 1.52 7.85
C CYS A 68 0.94 0.41 6.88
N LYS A 69 1.87 0.73 5.96
CA LYS A 69 2.41 -0.24 4.99
C LYS A 69 3.12 -1.41 5.63
N ASP A 70 3.80 -1.20 6.77
CA ASP A 70 4.63 -2.23 7.41
C ASP A 70 3.80 -3.38 7.98
N CYS A 71 2.50 -3.17 8.18
CA CYS A 71 1.55 -4.21 8.55
C CYS A 71 0.67 -4.66 7.39
N HIS A 72 0.26 -3.72 6.51
CA HIS A 72 -0.78 -3.97 5.51
C HIS A 72 -0.25 -4.29 4.11
N ILE A 73 1.03 -4.06 3.82
CA ILE A 73 1.65 -4.34 2.53
C ILE A 73 2.77 -5.36 2.75
N PRO A 74 2.59 -6.61 2.34
CA PRO A 74 3.65 -7.62 2.48
C PRO A 74 4.92 -7.21 1.72
N PRO A 75 6.11 -7.54 2.23
CA PRO A 75 7.38 -7.20 1.59
C PRO A 75 7.53 -7.88 0.23
N GLY A 76 8.16 -7.18 -0.72
CA GLY A 76 8.41 -7.66 -2.08
C GLY A 76 7.56 -6.96 -3.14
N VAL A 77 8.08 -6.92 -4.37
CA VAL A 77 7.45 -6.19 -5.48
C VAL A 77 6.09 -6.80 -5.85
N ILE A 78 6.03 -8.10 -6.06
CA ILE A 78 4.80 -8.79 -6.50
C ILE A 78 3.70 -8.70 -5.42
N PRO A 79 3.94 -9.03 -4.14
CA PRO A 79 2.95 -8.85 -3.08
C PRO A 79 2.45 -7.41 -2.96
N THR A 80 3.36 -6.42 -3.10
CA THR A 80 2.99 -5.01 -3.08
C THR A 80 2.03 -4.66 -4.22
N LEU A 81 2.31 -5.10 -5.45
CA LEU A 81 1.46 -4.83 -6.60
C LEU A 81 0.08 -5.50 -6.45
N ILE A 82 0.04 -6.74 -5.99
CA ILE A 82 -1.22 -7.45 -5.69
C ILE A 82 -2.02 -6.64 -4.67
N ARG A 83 -1.39 -6.24 -3.54
CA ARG A 83 -2.08 -5.47 -2.50
C ARG A 83 -2.59 -4.12 -3.00
N LYS A 84 -1.83 -3.45 -3.88
CA LYS A 84 -2.27 -2.19 -4.51
C LYS A 84 -3.46 -2.39 -5.45
N THR A 85 -3.50 -3.50 -6.17
CA THR A 85 -4.65 -3.84 -7.03
C THR A 85 -5.90 -4.13 -6.18
N GLU A 86 -5.76 -4.87 -5.08
CA GLU A 86 -6.86 -5.09 -4.13
C GLU A 86 -7.39 -3.78 -3.53
N ALA A 87 -6.51 -2.82 -3.25
CA ALA A 87 -6.89 -1.51 -2.72
C ALA A 87 -7.76 -0.66 -3.67
N LEU A 88 -7.87 -1.01 -4.96
CA LEU A 88 -8.83 -0.39 -5.86
C LEU A 88 -10.28 -0.60 -5.39
N ASN A 89 -10.56 -1.74 -4.75
CA ASN A 89 -11.85 -1.97 -4.11
C ASN A 89 -12.13 -0.99 -2.96
N ASP A 90 -11.10 -0.61 -2.22
CA ASP A 90 -11.22 0.36 -1.14
C ASP A 90 -11.54 1.77 -1.70
N LEU A 91 -10.95 2.13 -2.85
CA LEU A 91 -11.29 3.36 -3.57
C LEU A 91 -12.74 3.35 -4.07
N TYR A 92 -13.21 2.22 -4.63
CA TYR A 92 -14.60 2.08 -5.05
C TYR A 92 -15.55 2.32 -3.87
N HIS A 93 -15.29 1.71 -2.71
CA HIS A 93 -16.09 1.89 -1.50
C HIS A 93 -15.90 3.23 -0.80
N THR A 94 -14.91 4.01 -1.18
CA THR A 94 -14.72 5.37 -0.66
C THR A 94 -15.48 6.39 -1.51
N PHE A 95 -15.43 6.27 -2.84
CA PHE A 95 -15.91 7.31 -3.75
C PHE A 95 -17.23 6.97 -4.46
N ILE A 96 -17.49 5.70 -4.72
CA ILE A 96 -18.66 5.28 -5.53
C ILE A 96 -19.77 4.72 -4.64
N SER A 97 -19.43 3.87 -3.68
CA SER A 97 -20.40 3.23 -2.79
C SER A 97 -19.95 3.35 -1.32
N PRO A 98 -20.02 4.55 -0.70
CA PRO A 98 -19.51 4.80 0.63
C PRO A 98 -20.09 3.83 1.67
N SER A 99 -19.23 3.02 2.25
CA SER A 99 -19.64 1.95 3.19
C SER A 99 -19.09 2.12 4.60
N ILE A 100 -18.08 3.00 4.78
CA ILE A 100 -17.41 3.28 6.05
C ILE A 100 -17.10 4.78 6.19
N ASP A 101 -17.91 5.63 5.61
CA ASP A 101 -17.76 7.07 5.54
C ASP A 101 -18.14 7.78 6.85
N THR A 102 -18.86 7.10 7.76
CA THR A 102 -19.15 7.59 9.10
C THR A 102 -18.61 6.67 10.20
N PRO A 103 -18.35 7.17 11.41
CA PRO A 103 -17.90 6.35 12.54
C PRO A 103 -18.83 5.17 12.84
N GLU A 104 -20.15 5.36 12.72
CA GLU A 104 -21.15 4.34 12.99
C GLU A 104 -21.09 3.22 11.94
N LYS A 105 -20.98 3.56 10.65
CA LYS A 105 -20.81 2.59 9.57
C LYS A 105 -19.48 1.85 9.70
N PHE A 106 -18.41 2.54 10.06
CA PHE A 106 -17.12 1.91 10.33
C PHE A 106 -17.23 0.92 11.49
N ALA A 107 -17.84 1.30 12.61
CA ALA A 107 -18.03 0.43 13.77
C ALA A 107 -18.85 -0.83 13.41
N ALA A 108 -19.91 -0.68 12.63
CA ALA A 108 -20.76 -1.78 12.19
C ALA A 108 -20.01 -2.77 11.26
N LYS A 109 -19.15 -2.28 10.37
CA LYS A 109 -18.36 -3.12 9.43
C LYS A 109 -17.04 -3.61 10.01
N ARG A 110 -16.58 -3.06 11.10
CA ARG A 110 -15.27 -3.36 11.70
C ARG A 110 -14.99 -4.86 11.89
N PRO A 111 -15.94 -5.68 12.42
CA PRO A 111 -15.68 -7.11 12.58
C PRO A 111 -15.39 -7.82 11.25
N GLU A 112 -16.15 -7.50 10.21
CA GLU A 112 -15.97 -8.07 8.86
C GLU A 112 -14.60 -7.65 8.29
N LEU A 113 -14.26 -6.37 8.38
CA LEU A 113 -12.98 -5.84 7.90
C LEU A 113 -11.79 -6.46 8.63
N ALA A 114 -11.90 -6.61 9.94
CA ALA A 114 -10.86 -7.25 10.76
C ALA A 114 -10.67 -8.73 10.40
N GLN A 115 -11.75 -9.50 10.25
CA GLN A 115 -11.68 -10.91 9.84
C GLN A 115 -11.02 -11.07 8.47
N ARG A 116 -11.35 -10.22 7.52
CA ARG A 116 -10.75 -10.24 6.17
C ARG A 116 -9.24 -9.96 6.24
N GLU A 117 -8.83 -9.01 7.06
CA GLU A 117 -7.41 -8.68 7.23
C GLU A 117 -6.65 -9.80 7.96
N TRP A 118 -7.21 -10.37 9.00
CA TRP A 118 -6.60 -11.51 9.71
C TRP A 118 -6.46 -12.73 8.80
N ALA A 119 -7.46 -13.03 7.99
CA ALA A 119 -7.39 -14.12 7.01
C ALA A 119 -6.25 -13.89 6.01
N ARG A 120 -6.07 -12.65 5.52
CA ARG A 120 -4.96 -12.29 4.62
C ARG A 120 -3.60 -12.44 5.30
N MET A 121 -3.45 -11.93 6.52
CA MET A 121 -2.22 -12.07 7.30
C MET A 121 -1.88 -13.54 7.58
N SER A 122 -2.87 -14.36 7.92
CA SER A 122 -2.69 -15.80 8.13
C SER A 122 -2.27 -16.51 6.84
N ALA A 123 -2.90 -16.16 5.72
CA ALA A 123 -2.61 -16.78 4.42
C ALA A 123 -1.17 -16.52 3.93
N ASN A 124 -0.58 -15.39 4.29
CA ASN A 124 0.80 -15.05 3.96
C ASN A 124 1.80 -15.31 5.09
N ASN A 125 1.40 -16.09 6.10
CA ASN A 125 2.21 -16.42 7.26
C ASN A 125 2.74 -15.18 8.00
N SER A 126 1.93 -14.12 8.09
CA SER A 126 2.25 -12.85 8.74
C SER A 126 3.58 -12.23 8.25
N ALA A 127 3.82 -12.33 6.93
CA ALA A 127 5.10 -11.90 6.32
C ALA A 127 5.45 -10.45 6.63
N ALA A 128 4.46 -9.56 6.71
CA ALA A 128 4.66 -8.16 7.09
C ALA A 128 5.18 -8.02 8.53
N CYS A 129 4.59 -8.75 9.49
CA CYS A 129 5.02 -8.72 10.89
C CYS A 129 6.45 -9.28 11.06
N LYS A 130 6.78 -10.33 10.30
CA LYS A 130 8.09 -10.98 10.31
C LYS A 130 9.22 -10.11 9.75
N SER A 131 8.92 -9.00 9.11
CA SER A 131 9.96 -8.05 8.70
C SER A 131 10.63 -7.33 9.89
N CYS A 132 9.94 -7.27 11.03
CA CYS A 132 10.44 -6.65 12.25
C CYS A 132 10.52 -7.63 13.44
N HIS A 133 9.63 -8.64 13.47
CA HIS A 133 9.53 -9.60 14.58
C HIS A 133 10.14 -10.96 14.21
N SER A 134 11.00 -11.49 15.07
CA SER A 134 11.39 -12.90 15.04
C SER A 134 10.38 -13.71 15.84
N TYR A 135 9.79 -14.74 15.23
CA TYR A 135 8.87 -15.69 15.86
C TYR A 135 9.55 -17.03 16.13
N GLU A 136 10.87 -17.09 16.06
CA GLU A 136 11.62 -18.27 16.47
C GLU A 136 11.67 -18.31 18.00
N ALA A 137 11.09 -19.36 18.57
CA ALA A 137 11.14 -19.66 19.98
C ALA A 137 12.42 -20.46 20.31
#